data_81c42dd8e27bbc99de575ec1e5a3fee5
#
_entry.id   81c42dd8e27bbc99de575ec1e5a3fee5
#
_cell.length_a   1.000
_cell.length_b   1.000
_cell.length_c   1.000
_cell.angle_alpha   90.00
_cell.angle_beta   90.00
_cell.angle_gamma   90.00
#
_symmetry.space_group_name_H-M   'P 1'
#
loop_
_entity.id
_entity.type
_entity.pdbx_description
1 polymer ?
#
loop_
_entity_poly.entity_id
_entity_poly.type
_entity_poly.pdbx_seq_one_letter_code
_entity_poly.pdbx_strand_id
1 'polypeptide(L)'
;MSTDWKRSIKLLRNNLRKQGLPVYWHKNSPHTYEVWQHGIMLVFYRRYCDSYTEFVEWLPNTKLPEYIGLKAIPDEGTLCKEEKRLRPFLEAVAFLLVLPLLPKHFVAGADMTGLQTKRRSAYYIKRILGDYSRRGFARLEFLVWKKYILGWEMRLLHKDELAMLKSLWKKVKKKPSTLVYDKKGDCEDFHEWLEEQGIRSIAPVRKGARRGRIRRKLMRNFPQKTYNKRNRNENVNYVFKNRYGDSLSAYSLKGRRAEIATKIVAYNLWARLSALLHELFNIAGNATHF
;
A
#
# COMPACT_ATOMS: atom_id res chain seq x y z
N MET A 1 -15.64 -9.89 16.87
CA MET A 1 -15.04 -8.57 16.50
C MET A 1 -13.96 -8.08 17.47
N SER A 2 -14.14 -8.20 18.81
CA SER A 2 -13.17 -7.64 19.78
C SER A 2 -11.75 -8.28 19.75
N THR A 3 -11.67 -9.58 19.53
CA THR A 3 -10.39 -10.32 19.49
C THR A 3 -9.48 -9.89 18.34
N ASP A 4 -10.05 -9.55 17.19
CA ASP A 4 -9.29 -9.09 16.04
C ASP A 4 -8.71 -7.69 16.24
N TRP A 5 -9.38 -6.82 16.98
CA TRP A 5 -8.89 -5.47 17.27
C TRP A 5 -7.68 -5.52 18.19
N LYS A 6 -7.73 -6.28 19.28
CA LYS A 6 -6.59 -6.43 20.20
C LYS A 6 -5.35 -6.99 19.48
N ARG A 7 -5.56 -7.99 18.61
CA ARG A 7 -4.47 -8.55 17.78
C ARG A 7 -3.91 -7.52 16.79
N SER A 8 -4.79 -6.77 16.13
CA SER A 8 -4.43 -5.68 15.22
C SER A 8 -3.58 -4.61 15.91
N ILE A 9 -4.04 -4.15 17.07
CA ILE A 9 -3.38 -3.15 17.89
C ILE A 9 -2.00 -3.64 18.33
N LYS A 10 -1.91 -4.86 18.87
CA LYS A 10 -0.64 -5.46 19.28
C LYS A 10 0.35 -5.55 18.11
N LEU A 11 -0.12 -5.99 16.95
CA LEU A 11 0.70 -6.14 15.74
C LEU A 11 1.20 -4.78 15.24
N LEU A 12 0.33 -3.77 15.16
CA LEU A 12 0.69 -2.41 14.75
C LEU A 12 1.67 -1.77 15.73
N ARG A 13 1.35 -1.79 17.02
CA ARG A 13 2.20 -1.22 18.08
C ARG A 13 3.61 -1.79 18.05
N ASN A 14 3.72 -3.12 17.93
CA ASN A 14 5.01 -3.79 17.85
C ASN A 14 5.82 -3.40 16.60
N ASN A 15 5.17 -3.27 15.45
CA ASN A 15 5.85 -2.86 14.22
C ASN A 15 6.24 -1.38 14.23
N LEU A 16 5.43 -0.49 14.80
CA LEU A 16 5.77 0.92 14.99
C LEU A 16 6.98 1.07 15.92
N ARG A 17 7.00 0.34 17.06
CA ARG A 17 8.15 0.34 17.98
C ARG A 17 9.43 -0.15 17.32
N LYS A 18 9.37 -1.20 16.50
CA LYS A 18 10.52 -1.70 15.73
C LYS A 18 11.11 -0.67 14.75
N GLN A 19 10.36 0.35 14.39
CA GLN A 19 10.84 1.46 13.55
C GLN A 19 11.42 2.62 14.37
N GLY A 20 11.60 2.48 15.66
CA GLY A 20 12.12 3.55 16.52
C GLY A 20 11.16 4.71 16.70
N LEU A 21 9.85 4.45 16.64
CA LEU A 21 8.85 5.49 16.88
C LEU A 21 9.02 6.06 18.30
N PRO A 22 9.18 7.38 18.47
CA PRO A 22 9.30 7.98 19.78
C PRO A 22 7.99 7.86 20.57
N VAL A 23 8.06 7.87 21.89
CA VAL A 23 6.85 7.87 22.73
C VAL A 23 6.08 9.18 22.52
N TYR A 24 6.78 10.29 22.52
CA TYR A 24 6.27 11.64 22.23
C TYR A 24 7.17 12.31 21.19
N TRP A 25 6.63 13.19 20.36
CA TRP A 25 7.44 13.88 19.34
C TRP A 25 8.49 14.81 19.94
N HIS A 26 8.19 15.41 21.07
CA HIS A 26 9.09 16.32 21.75
C HIS A 26 8.89 16.21 23.26
N LYS A 27 9.97 16.40 24.05
CA LYS A 27 9.92 16.34 25.52
C LYS A 27 8.93 17.32 26.16
N ASN A 28 8.73 18.47 25.51
CA ASN A 28 7.84 19.54 25.96
C ASN A 28 6.44 19.48 25.32
N SER A 29 6.12 18.42 24.54
CA SER A 29 4.77 18.28 23.97
C SER A 29 3.77 17.90 25.07
N PRO A 30 2.48 18.27 24.92
CA PRO A 30 1.45 17.75 25.79
C PRO A 30 1.47 16.21 25.76
N HIS A 31 1.55 15.57 26.92
CA HIS A 31 1.60 14.10 27.02
C HIS A 31 0.20 13.48 27.05
N THR A 32 -0.73 14.05 26.26
CA THR A 32 -2.09 13.56 26.13
C THR A 32 -2.12 12.27 25.34
N TYR A 33 -1.31 12.19 24.27
CA TYR A 33 -1.26 11.02 23.38
C TYR A 33 0.18 10.56 23.18
N GLU A 34 0.39 9.26 23.27
CA GLU A 34 1.60 8.65 22.73
C GLU A 34 1.53 8.56 21.20
N VAL A 35 2.65 8.73 20.51
CA VAL A 35 2.69 8.78 19.04
C VAL A 35 2.14 7.52 18.38
N TRP A 36 2.36 6.34 18.99
CA TRP A 36 1.84 5.09 18.47
C TRP A 36 0.30 4.99 18.48
N GLN A 37 -0.36 5.69 19.44
CA GLN A 37 -1.82 5.75 19.51
C GLN A 37 -2.39 6.42 18.26
N HIS A 38 -1.78 7.53 17.80
CA HIS A 38 -2.16 8.17 16.55
C HIS A 38 -1.97 7.22 15.36
N GLY A 39 -0.88 6.46 15.31
CA GLY A 39 -0.65 5.47 14.25
C GLY A 39 -1.75 4.43 14.17
N ILE A 40 -2.22 3.93 15.32
CA ILE A 40 -3.33 2.98 15.37
C ILE A 40 -4.64 3.65 14.95
N MET A 41 -4.97 4.82 15.52
CA MET A 41 -6.18 5.55 15.17
C MET A 41 -6.27 5.81 13.66
N LEU A 42 -5.20 6.25 13.03
CA LEU A 42 -5.15 6.51 11.59
C LEU A 42 -5.41 5.26 10.74
N VAL A 43 -4.87 4.10 11.15
CA VAL A 43 -5.11 2.84 10.44
C VAL A 43 -6.55 2.37 10.62
N PHE A 44 -7.12 2.53 11.82
CA PHE A 44 -8.54 2.22 12.08
C PHE A 44 -9.46 3.19 11.35
N TYR A 45 -9.15 4.48 11.35
CA TYR A 45 -9.85 5.48 10.55
C TYR A 45 -10.02 5.02 9.09
N ARG A 46 -8.93 4.64 8.44
CA ARG A 46 -8.99 4.18 7.03
C ARG A 46 -9.78 2.90 6.82
N ARG A 47 -10.06 2.16 7.86
CA ARG A 47 -10.84 0.93 7.78
C ARG A 47 -12.33 1.13 7.96
N TYR A 48 -12.73 2.07 8.81
CA TYR A 48 -14.09 2.15 9.33
C TYR A 48 -14.81 3.45 8.96
N CYS A 49 -14.10 4.49 8.57
CA CYS A 49 -14.67 5.82 8.31
C CYS A 49 -14.10 6.45 7.04
N ASP A 50 -14.87 7.31 6.40
CA ASP A 50 -14.49 8.01 5.16
C ASP A 50 -13.88 9.38 5.41
N SER A 51 -14.16 10.02 6.56
CA SER A 51 -13.65 11.33 6.95
C SER A 51 -13.12 11.34 8.38
N TYR A 52 -12.24 12.31 8.69
CA TYR A 52 -11.78 12.51 10.06
C TYR A 52 -12.92 12.91 10.99
N THR A 53 -13.87 13.71 10.53
CA THR A 53 -15.06 14.11 11.28
C THR A 53 -15.84 12.88 11.72
N GLU A 54 -16.20 12.03 10.76
CA GLU A 54 -16.88 10.76 11.05
C GLU A 54 -16.08 9.89 12.02
N PHE A 55 -14.76 9.83 11.87
CA PHE A 55 -13.94 9.03 12.76
C PHE A 55 -13.90 9.57 14.21
N VAL A 56 -13.83 10.89 14.39
CA VAL A 56 -13.85 11.54 15.70
C VAL A 56 -15.19 11.32 16.40
N GLU A 57 -16.30 11.34 15.67
CA GLU A 57 -17.64 11.03 16.18
C GLU A 57 -17.83 9.53 16.47
N TRP A 58 -17.26 8.67 15.63
CA TRP A 58 -17.35 7.22 15.78
C TRP A 58 -16.49 6.67 16.93
N LEU A 59 -15.31 7.25 17.15
CA LEU A 59 -14.28 6.75 18.06
C LEU A 59 -14.77 6.57 19.50
N PRO A 60 -15.46 7.55 20.15
CA PRO A 60 -15.94 7.41 21.53
C PRO A 60 -17.02 6.35 21.71
N ASN A 61 -17.74 5.99 20.64
CA ASN A 61 -18.78 4.96 20.67
C ASN A 61 -18.23 3.55 20.49
N THR A 62 -16.90 3.36 20.58
CA THR A 62 -16.22 2.09 20.36
C THR A 62 -15.33 1.72 21.55
N LYS A 63 -14.84 0.48 21.54
CA LYS A 63 -13.85 0.02 22.53
C LYS A 63 -12.39 0.39 22.15
N LEU A 64 -12.18 1.09 21.03
CA LEU A 64 -10.82 1.43 20.59
C LEU A 64 -10.10 2.37 21.58
N PRO A 65 -10.73 3.43 22.11
CA PRO A 65 -10.12 4.29 23.14
C PRO A 65 -9.60 3.51 24.34
N GLU A 66 -10.43 2.61 24.87
CA GLU A 66 -10.07 1.73 25.99
C GLU A 66 -8.87 0.84 25.65
N TYR A 67 -8.90 0.18 24.47
CA TYR A 67 -7.87 -0.78 24.07
C TYR A 67 -6.50 -0.14 23.82
N ILE A 68 -6.46 1.13 23.45
CA ILE A 68 -5.19 1.87 23.26
C ILE A 68 -4.88 2.85 24.39
N GLY A 69 -5.72 2.92 25.43
CA GLY A 69 -5.51 3.76 26.61
C GLY A 69 -5.55 5.25 26.28
N LEU A 70 -6.55 5.70 25.49
CA LEU A 70 -6.72 7.14 25.23
C LEU A 70 -7.23 7.87 26.46
N LYS A 71 -6.61 9.00 26.77
CA LYS A 71 -7.05 9.92 27.83
C LYS A 71 -8.12 10.91 27.35
N ALA A 72 -8.11 11.22 26.07
CA ALA A 72 -9.04 12.13 25.41
C ALA A 72 -9.23 11.73 23.95
N ILE A 73 -10.29 12.22 23.31
CA ILE A 73 -10.49 12.05 21.86
C ILE A 73 -9.75 13.18 21.14
N PRO A 74 -8.88 12.89 20.14
CA PRO A 74 -8.19 13.92 19.40
C PRO A 74 -9.14 14.62 18.42
N ASP A 75 -8.84 15.87 18.13
CA ASP A 75 -9.51 16.61 17.05
C ASP A 75 -9.02 16.18 15.66
N GLU A 76 -9.79 16.53 14.64
CA GLU A 76 -9.52 16.22 13.23
C GLU A 76 -8.18 16.80 12.75
N GLY A 77 -7.87 18.03 13.17
CA GLY A 77 -6.64 18.73 12.83
C GLY A 77 -5.42 18.03 13.37
N THR A 78 -5.50 17.48 14.59
CA THR A 78 -4.46 16.65 15.19
C THR A 78 -4.23 15.40 14.37
N LEU A 79 -5.28 14.64 14.04
CA LEU A 79 -5.17 13.43 13.20
C LEU A 79 -4.56 13.74 11.83
N CYS A 80 -4.99 14.82 11.19
CA CYS A 80 -4.47 15.25 9.89
C CYS A 80 -2.98 15.63 9.93
N LYS A 81 -2.53 16.28 11.00
CA LYS A 81 -1.11 16.62 11.21
C LYS A 81 -0.29 15.36 11.47
N GLU A 82 -0.79 14.48 12.32
CA GLU A 82 -0.11 13.26 12.72
C GLU A 82 0.00 12.27 11.55
N GLU A 83 -0.98 12.16 10.66
CA GLU A 83 -0.86 11.33 9.46
C GLU A 83 0.34 11.73 8.59
N LYS A 84 0.58 13.05 8.45
CA LYS A 84 1.73 13.56 7.69
C LYS A 84 3.07 13.31 8.38
N ARG A 85 3.10 13.38 9.72
CA ARG A 85 4.31 13.13 10.53
C ARG A 85 4.67 11.65 10.58
N LEU A 86 3.65 10.79 10.74
CA LEU A 86 3.80 9.35 10.85
C LEU A 86 4.13 8.66 9.51
N ARG A 87 3.99 9.34 8.38
CA ARG A 87 4.19 8.74 7.06
C ARG A 87 5.45 7.87 6.94
N PRO A 88 6.67 8.29 7.32
CA PRO A 88 7.87 7.47 7.17
C PRO A 88 7.79 6.15 7.93
N PHE A 89 7.22 6.18 9.12
CA PHE A 89 7.02 4.99 9.96
C PHE A 89 5.96 4.07 9.37
N LEU A 90 4.85 4.63 8.87
CA LEU A 90 3.78 3.87 8.23
C LEU A 90 4.25 3.20 6.94
N GLU A 91 5.06 3.87 6.11
CA GLU A 91 5.69 3.27 4.93
C GLU A 91 6.54 2.05 5.31
N ALA A 92 7.31 2.13 6.39
CA ALA A 92 8.12 1.02 6.89
C ALA A 92 7.24 -0.10 7.50
N VAL A 93 6.22 0.25 8.28
CA VAL A 93 5.27 -0.71 8.88
C VAL A 93 4.52 -1.49 7.81
N ALA A 94 4.12 -0.86 6.71
CA ALA A 94 3.45 -1.54 5.60
C ALA A 94 4.24 -2.74 5.09
N PHE A 95 5.58 -2.60 4.97
CA PHE A 95 6.47 -3.70 4.59
C PHE A 95 6.69 -4.70 5.73
N LEU A 96 6.89 -4.24 6.95
CA LEU A 96 7.13 -5.12 8.12
C LEU A 96 5.95 -6.05 8.41
N LEU A 97 4.73 -5.63 8.10
CA LEU A 97 3.55 -6.50 8.21
C LEU A 97 3.63 -7.72 7.29
N VAL A 98 4.35 -7.62 6.18
CA VAL A 98 4.47 -8.69 5.17
C VAL A 98 5.79 -9.43 5.25
N LEU A 99 6.85 -8.80 5.71
CA LEU A 99 8.21 -9.34 5.73
C LEU A 99 8.31 -10.77 6.31
N PRO A 100 7.67 -11.12 7.46
CA PRO A 100 7.75 -12.47 8.02
C PRO A 100 7.09 -13.55 7.16
N LEU A 101 6.25 -13.16 6.20
CA LEU A 101 5.55 -14.09 5.31
C LEU A 101 6.31 -14.36 4.02
N LEU A 102 7.34 -13.53 3.71
CA LEU A 102 8.07 -13.61 2.45
C LEU A 102 9.06 -14.77 2.43
N PRO A 103 8.94 -15.71 1.49
CA PRO A 103 9.96 -16.76 1.31
C PRO A 103 11.28 -16.16 0.79
N LYS A 104 12.34 -16.98 0.80
CA LYS A 104 13.65 -16.59 0.26
C LYS A 104 13.55 -16.18 -1.23
N HIS A 105 12.84 -16.98 -2.01
CA HIS A 105 12.59 -16.74 -3.43
C HIS A 105 11.09 -16.58 -3.67
N PHE A 106 10.72 -15.51 -4.35
CA PHE A 106 9.31 -15.24 -4.66
C PHE A 106 9.14 -14.45 -5.96
N VAL A 107 7.96 -14.56 -6.54
CA VAL A 107 7.55 -13.81 -7.73
C VAL A 107 6.70 -12.66 -7.27
N ALA A 108 7.07 -11.43 -7.62
CA ALA A 108 6.25 -10.24 -7.43
C ALA A 108 5.75 -9.71 -8.77
N GLY A 109 4.59 -9.09 -8.74
CA GLY A 109 4.06 -8.34 -9.87
C GLY A 109 4.18 -6.84 -9.63
N ALA A 110 4.47 -6.08 -10.69
CA ALA A 110 4.36 -4.63 -10.69
C ALA A 110 3.23 -4.21 -11.62
N ASP A 111 2.41 -3.27 -11.16
CA ASP A 111 1.31 -2.72 -11.94
C ASP A 111 0.95 -1.32 -11.48
N MET A 112 0.57 -0.49 -12.45
CA MET A 112 0.23 0.90 -12.20
C MET A 112 -1.28 1.09 -12.22
N THR A 113 -1.77 1.84 -11.23
CA THR A 113 -3.16 2.28 -11.16
C THR A 113 -3.24 3.79 -11.01
N GLY A 114 -4.40 4.38 -11.32
CA GLY A 114 -4.68 5.80 -11.10
C GLY A 114 -5.63 6.00 -9.94
N LEU A 115 -5.37 7.02 -9.12
CA LEU A 115 -6.31 7.53 -8.13
C LEU A 115 -6.68 8.97 -8.48
N GLN A 116 -7.94 9.31 -8.38
CA GLN A 116 -8.39 10.67 -8.61
C GLN A 116 -7.85 11.57 -7.50
N THR A 117 -7.33 12.74 -7.85
CA THR A 117 -6.98 13.74 -6.85
C THR A 117 -8.16 14.70 -6.70
N LYS A 118 -8.94 14.53 -5.64
CA LYS A 118 -10.12 15.34 -5.34
C LYS A 118 -9.69 16.77 -5.05
N ARG A 119 -10.51 17.73 -5.17
CA ARG A 119 -11.96 17.96 -5.16
C ARG A 119 -12.22 19.32 -5.81
N ARG A 120 -12.15 19.39 -7.07
CA ARG A 120 -12.74 20.54 -7.73
C ARG A 120 -14.05 20.05 -8.31
N SER A 121 -15.17 20.76 -8.09
CA SER A 121 -16.43 20.39 -8.72
C SER A 121 -16.22 20.30 -10.22
N ALA A 122 -16.89 19.37 -10.89
CA ALA A 122 -16.82 19.25 -12.35
C ALA A 122 -17.17 20.57 -13.02
N TYR A 123 -18.15 21.30 -12.46
CA TYR A 123 -18.53 22.62 -12.89
C TYR A 123 -17.39 23.66 -12.77
N TYR A 124 -16.69 23.71 -11.65
CA TYR A 124 -15.57 24.62 -11.44
C TYR A 124 -14.39 24.33 -12.39
N ILE A 125 -14.10 23.07 -12.64
CA ILE A 125 -13.04 22.66 -13.58
C ILE A 125 -13.42 23.08 -15.00
N LYS A 126 -14.67 22.85 -15.44
CA LYS A 126 -15.16 23.25 -16.75
C LYS A 126 -15.09 24.78 -16.93
N ARG A 127 -15.50 25.54 -15.92
CA ARG A 127 -15.55 27.02 -15.97
C ARG A 127 -14.16 27.66 -16.01
N ILE A 128 -13.16 27.13 -15.28
CA ILE A 128 -11.83 27.75 -15.17
C ILE A 128 -10.84 27.17 -16.16
N LEU A 129 -10.90 25.84 -16.42
CA LEU A 129 -9.88 25.15 -17.21
C LEU A 129 -10.39 24.74 -18.60
N GLY A 130 -11.66 24.99 -18.92
CA GLY A 130 -12.27 24.69 -20.21
C GLY A 130 -12.37 23.21 -20.60
N ASP A 131 -11.76 22.30 -19.81
CA ASP A 131 -11.65 20.90 -20.16
C ASP A 131 -11.72 19.98 -18.92
N TYR A 132 -12.61 18.97 -18.98
CA TYR A 132 -12.73 17.91 -17.97
C TYR A 132 -11.54 16.96 -17.91
N SER A 133 -10.74 16.87 -18.98
CA SER A 133 -9.59 15.97 -19.08
C SER A 133 -8.46 16.32 -18.12
N ARG A 134 -8.46 17.52 -17.55
CA ARG A 134 -7.46 18.01 -16.60
C ARG A 134 -7.77 17.65 -15.13
N ARG A 135 -8.66 16.68 -14.87
CA ARG A 135 -8.77 16.10 -13.54
C ARG A 135 -7.42 15.50 -13.17
N GLY A 136 -6.80 16.05 -12.11
CA GLY A 136 -5.50 15.56 -11.68
C GLY A 136 -5.59 14.11 -11.22
N PHE A 137 -4.83 13.23 -11.85
CA PHE A 137 -4.66 11.86 -11.38
C PHE A 137 -3.32 11.72 -10.66
N ALA A 138 -3.32 11.03 -9.53
CA ALA A 138 -2.12 10.48 -8.96
C ALA A 138 -1.91 9.08 -9.56
N ARG A 139 -0.77 8.86 -10.20
CA ARG A 139 -0.35 7.52 -10.62
C ARG A 139 0.30 6.83 -9.45
N LEU A 140 -0.12 5.61 -9.22
CA LEU A 140 0.31 4.77 -8.12
C LEU A 140 0.81 3.44 -8.68
N GLU A 141 2.08 3.16 -8.47
CA GLU A 141 2.72 1.89 -8.82
C GLU A 141 2.77 1.02 -7.58
N PHE A 142 2.25 -0.19 -7.67
CA PHE A 142 2.36 -1.19 -6.61
C PHE A 142 3.31 -2.32 -6.99
N LEU A 143 4.14 -2.74 -6.05
CA LEU A 143 4.81 -4.04 -6.09
C LEU A 143 4.03 -5.00 -5.20
N VAL A 144 3.52 -6.08 -5.79
CA VAL A 144 2.59 -7.00 -5.13
C VAL A 144 3.17 -8.42 -5.05
N TRP A 145 3.03 -9.05 -3.90
CA TRP A 145 3.26 -10.48 -3.72
C TRP A 145 2.02 -11.14 -3.13
N LYS A 146 1.48 -12.15 -3.81
CA LYS A 146 0.18 -12.76 -3.47
C LYS A 146 -0.90 -11.66 -3.37
N LYS A 147 -1.42 -11.44 -2.16
CA LYS A 147 -2.43 -10.42 -1.85
C LYS A 147 -1.86 -9.22 -1.08
N TYR A 148 -0.53 -9.08 -0.98
CA TYR A 148 0.12 -8.06 -0.16
C TYR A 148 0.86 -7.04 -1.02
N ILE A 149 0.82 -5.79 -0.60
CA ILE A 149 1.58 -4.70 -1.19
C ILE A 149 2.94 -4.62 -0.49
N LEU A 150 4.02 -4.89 -1.23
CA LEU A 150 5.39 -4.86 -0.73
C LEU A 150 6.00 -3.46 -0.75
N GLY A 151 5.56 -2.65 -1.67
CA GLY A 151 6.04 -1.30 -1.85
C GLY A 151 5.18 -0.54 -2.85
N TRP A 152 5.37 0.77 -2.87
CA TRP A 152 4.60 1.66 -3.73
C TRP A 152 5.39 2.93 -4.09
N GLU A 153 5.05 3.49 -5.24
CA GLU A 153 5.50 4.81 -5.67
C GLU A 153 4.31 5.62 -6.16
N MET A 154 4.30 6.92 -5.84
CA MET A 154 3.27 7.82 -6.32
C MET A 154 3.88 9.03 -7.02
N ARG A 155 3.33 9.37 -8.19
CA ARG A 155 3.66 10.60 -8.93
C ARG A 155 2.41 11.27 -9.47
N LEU A 156 2.46 12.59 -9.54
CA LEU A 156 1.46 13.39 -10.22
C LEU A 156 1.91 13.63 -11.66
N LEU A 157 1.00 13.43 -12.63
CA LEU A 157 1.21 13.77 -14.04
C LEU A 157 2.42 13.09 -14.75
N HIS A 158 3.02 12.07 -14.17
CA HIS A 158 4.16 11.40 -14.79
C HIS A 158 3.72 10.33 -15.79
N LYS A 159 4.37 10.27 -16.96
CA LYS A 159 4.01 9.37 -18.07
C LYS A 159 4.84 8.08 -18.11
N ASP A 160 6.03 8.06 -17.50
CA ASP A 160 6.96 6.94 -17.59
C ASP A 160 6.79 5.94 -16.44
N GLU A 161 6.23 4.77 -16.76
CA GLU A 161 6.02 3.65 -15.84
C GLU A 161 7.36 3.05 -15.36
N LEU A 162 8.33 2.91 -16.27
CA LEU A 162 9.62 2.30 -15.92
C LEU A 162 10.42 3.17 -14.95
N ALA A 163 10.35 4.50 -15.09
CA ALA A 163 10.99 5.41 -14.16
C ALA A 163 10.34 5.34 -12.77
N MET A 164 9.01 5.15 -12.70
CA MET A 164 8.32 4.93 -11.43
C MET A 164 8.74 3.59 -10.80
N LEU A 165 8.80 2.53 -11.59
CA LEU A 165 9.21 1.21 -11.13
C LEU A 165 10.67 1.19 -10.67
N LYS A 166 11.59 1.84 -11.39
CA LYS A 166 12.98 2.03 -10.94
C LYS A 166 13.08 2.81 -9.62
N SER A 167 12.23 3.83 -9.43
CA SER A 167 12.15 4.59 -8.17
C SER A 167 11.61 3.74 -7.03
N LEU A 168 10.54 2.99 -7.27
CA LEU A 168 9.97 2.04 -6.32
C LEU A 168 11.00 0.97 -5.92
N TRP A 169 11.73 0.45 -6.90
CA TRP A 169 12.74 -0.59 -6.71
C TRP A 169 13.85 -0.20 -5.72
N LYS A 170 14.27 1.06 -5.74
CA LYS A 170 15.25 1.59 -4.78
C LYS A 170 14.75 1.57 -3.33
N LYS A 171 13.43 1.62 -3.12
CA LYS A 171 12.79 1.66 -1.79
C LYS A 171 12.49 0.26 -1.23
N VAL A 172 12.39 -0.75 -2.09
CA VAL A 172 12.02 -2.12 -1.69
C VAL A 172 13.20 -2.79 -1.00
N LYS A 173 13.04 -3.12 0.28
CA LYS A 173 14.10 -3.71 1.12
C LYS A 173 14.40 -5.16 0.79
N LYS A 174 13.40 -5.99 0.44
CA LYS A 174 13.57 -7.38 0.04
C LYS A 174 13.02 -7.56 -1.37
N LYS A 175 13.92 -7.81 -2.31
CA LYS A 175 13.60 -7.92 -3.72
C LYS A 175 13.11 -9.32 -4.08
N PRO A 176 12.16 -9.45 -5.04
CA PRO A 176 11.75 -10.75 -5.55
C PRO A 176 12.85 -11.39 -6.39
N SER A 177 12.83 -12.72 -6.52
CA SER A 177 13.68 -13.41 -7.50
C SER A 177 13.17 -13.29 -8.94
N THR A 178 11.89 -12.97 -9.10
CA THR A 178 11.25 -12.77 -10.40
C THR A 178 10.26 -11.61 -10.32
N LEU A 179 10.32 -10.71 -11.30
CA LEU A 179 9.37 -9.62 -11.48
C LEU A 179 8.53 -9.87 -12.70
N VAL A 180 7.20 -9.83 -12.56
CA VAL A 180 6.23 -9.85 -13.66
C VAL A 180 5.56 -8.49 -13.80
N TYR A 181 5.42 -8.01 -15.04
CA TYR A 181 4.83 -6.70 -15.30
C TYR A 181 4.16 -6.63 -16.67
N ASP A 182 3.44 -5.54 -16.95
CA ASP A 182 2.65 -5.41 -18.16
C ASP A 182 3.54 -5.23 -19.41
N LYS A 183 2.96 -5.54 -20.56
CA LYS A 183 3.54 -5.37 -21.91
C LYS A 183 4.03 -3.94 -22.17
N LYS A 184 3.42 -2.93 -21.55
CA LYS A 184 3.86 -1.54 -21.65
C LYS A 184 5.27 -1.33 -21.12
N GLY A 185 5.68 -2.10 -20.12
CA GLY A 185 7.02 -2.07 -19.54
C GLY A 185 8.07 -2.85 -20.32
N ASP A 186 7.71 -3.51 -21.46
CA ASP A 186 8.69 -4.24 -22.28
C ASP A 186 9.74 -3.29 -22.85
N CYS A 187 10.94 -3.32 -22.25
CA CYS A 187 12.11 -2.58 -22.61
C CYS A 187 13.35 -3.43 -22.35
N GLU A 188 14.21 -3.66 -23.36
CA GLU A 188 15.39 -4.51 -23.19
C GLU A 188 16.33 -3.98 -22.11
N ASP A 189 16.62 -2.68 -22.11
CA ASP A 189 17.48 -2.04 -21.09
C ASP A 189 16.93 -2.23 -19.66
N PHE A 190 15.62 -2.33 -19.51
CA PHE A 190 15.01 -2.59 -18.21
C PHE A 190 15.13 -4.06 -17.83
N HIS A 191 14.98 -4.97 -18.78
CA HIS A 191 15.21 -6.40 -18.56
C HIS A 191 16.66 -6.66 -18.14
N GLU A 192 17.62 -6.07 -18.85
CA GLU A 192 19.06 -6.17 -18.55
C GLU A 192 19.39 -5.58 -17.19
N TRP A 193 18.87 -4.39 -16.88
CA TRP A 193 19.04 -3.75 -15.58
C TRP A 193 18.51 -4.62 -14.41
N LEU A 194 17.42 -5.37 -14.59
CA LEU A 194 16.93 -6.32 -13.58
C LEU A 194 17.83 -7.56 -13.50
N GLU A 195 18.29 -8.08 -14.64
CA GLU A 195 19.17 -9.27 -14.70
C GLU A 195 20.51 -9.00 -14.01
N GLU A 196 21.11 -7.82 -14.18
CA GLU A 196 22.30 -7.36 -13.45
C GLU A 196 22.14 -7.41 -11.93
N GLN A 197 20.91 -7.29 -11.44
CA GLN A 197 20.56 -7.41 -10.03
C GLN A 197 20.15 -8.83 -9.62
N GLY A 198 20.34 -9.81 -10.50
CA GLY A 198 19.95 -11.20 -10.25
C GLY A 198 18.43 -11.45 -10.29
N ILE A 199 17.67 -10.57 -10.93
CA ILE A 199 16.20 -10.64 -10.98
C ILE A 199 15.76 -11.09 -12.36
N ARG A 200 15.00 -12.18 -12.42
CA ARG A 200 14.35 -12.60 -13.66
C ARG A 200 13.17 -11.69 -13.96
N SER A 201 13.19 -11.03 -15.10
CA SER A 201 12.09 -10.18 -15.59
C SER A 201 11.21 -10.93 -16.59
N ILE A 202 9.89 -10.77 -16.48
CA ILE A 202 8.92 -11.39 -17.38
C ILE A 202 7.86 -10.36 -17.75
N ALA A 203 7.84 -9.97 -19.04
CA ALA A 203 6.78 -9.19 -19.64
C ALA A 203 6.50 -9.72 -21.04
N PRO A 204 5.25 -9.62 -21.55
CA PRO A 204 4.96 -9.96 -22.95
C PRO A 204 5.68 -9.01 -23.88
N VAL A 205 6.38 -9.56 -24.86
CA VAL A 205 7.13 -8.77 -25.84
C VAL A 205 6.16 -8.02 -26.75
N ARG A 206 6.46 -6.76 -27.05
CA ARG A 206 5.65 -5.93 -27.96
C ARG A 206 5.70 -6.47 -29.40
N LYS A 207 4.58 -6.36 -30.09
CA LYS A 207 4.56 -6.69 -31.54
C LYS A 207 5.61 -5.83 -32.27
N GLY A 208 6.42 -6.47 -33.11
CA GLY A 208 7.46 -5.81 -33.91
C GLY A 208 8.80 -5.60 -33.17
N ALA A 209 8.92 -5.91 -31.90
CA ALA A 209 10.20 -5.89 -31.20
C ALA A 209 11.08 -7.07 -31.67
N ARG A 210 12.08 -6.80 -32.52
CA ARG A 210 12.96 -7.83 -33.10
C ARG A 210 14.33 -7.91 -32.43
N ARG A 211 14.70 -6.91 -31.64
CA ARG A 211 16.02 -6.77 -30.99
C ARG A 211 15.93 -7.06 -29.51
N GLY A 212 17.03 -7.45 -28.92
CA GLY A 212 17.17 -7.72 -27.51
C GLY A 212 17.36 -9.21 -27.21
N ARG A 213 18.32 -9.51 -26.33
CA ARG A 213 18.70 -10.88 -25.94
C ARG A 213 17.59 -11.52 -25.09
N ILE A 214 17.10 -10.77 -24.09
CA ILE A 214 16.08 -11.25 -23.16
C ILE A 214 14.73 -11.36 -23.85
N ARG A 215 14.37 -10.38 -24.69
CA ARG A 215 13.15 -10.41 -25.51
C ARG A 215 13.11 -11.64 -26.44
N ARG A 216 14.21 -11.95 -27.12
CA ARG A 216 14.31 -13.16 -27.98
C ARG A 216 14.09 -14.44 -27.16
N LYS A 217 14.65 -14.53 -25.95
CA LYS A 217 14.42 -15.64 -25.02
C LYS A 217 12.95 -15.76 -24.61
N LEU A 218 12.33 -14.62 -24.27
CA LEU A 218 10.91 -14.57 -23.91
C LEU A 218 10.00 -14.92 -25.11
N MET A 219 10.33 -14.49 -26.32
CA MET A 219 9.57 -14.87 -27.53
C MET A 219 9.63 -16.37 -27.84
N ARG A 220 10.78 -17.02 -27.61
CA ARG A 220 10.94 -18.46 -27.87
C ARG A 220 10.24 -19.32 -26.82
N ASN A 221 10.31 -18.92 -25.56
CA ASN A 221 9.76 -19.70 -24.46
C ASN A 221 9.20 -18.75 -23.37
N PHE A 222 7.95 -18.34 -23.59
CA PHE A 222 7.28 -17.45 -22.64
C PHE A 222 6.76 -18.22 -21.42
N PRO A 223 7.16 -17.86 -20.19
CA PRO A 223 6.79 -18.58 -18.98
C PRO A 223 5.37 -18.20 -18.51
N GLN A 224 4.35 -18.60 -19.25
CA GLN A 224 2.95 -18.21 -19.08
C GLN A 224 2.42 -18.46 -17.66
N LYS A 225 2.70 -19.63 -17.06
CA LYS A 225 2.28 -19.96 -15.68
C LYS A 225 2.81 -18.94 -14.66
N THR A 226 4.05 -18.48 -14.85
CA THR A 226 4.65 -17.48 -13.95
C THR A 226 4.07 -16.09 -14.22
N TYR A 227 3.89 -15.75 -15.49
CA TYR A 227 3.31 -14.46 -15.90
C TYR A 227 1.87 -14.30 -15.40
N ASN A 228 1.07 -15.35 -15.40
CA ASN A 228 -0.33 -15.32 -14.91
C ASN A 228 -0.43 -14.89 -13.43
N LYS A 229 0.67 -14.93 -12.68
CA LYS A 229 0.69 -14.37 -11.32
C LYS A 229 0.50 -12.84 -11.30
N ARG A 230 0.64 -12.16 -12.45
CA ARG A 230 0.32 -10.74 -12.62
C ARG A 230 -1.15 -10.42 -12.31
N ASN A 231 -2.08 -11.33 -12.58
CA ASN A 231 -3.51 -11.13 -12.30
C ASN A 231 -3.77 -10.78 -10.82
N ARG A 232 -2.85 -11.14 -9.91
CA ARG A 232 -2.91 -10.76 -8.50
C ARG A 232 -2.83 -9.25 -8.28
N ASN A 233 -2.13 -8.53 -9.16
CA ASN A 233 -2.01 -7.07 -9.09
C ASN A 233 -3.35 -6.41 -9.38
N GLU A 234 -4.08 -6.90 -10.38
CA GLU A 234 -5.41 -6.42 -10.73
C GLU A 234 -6.37 -6.63 -9.57
N ASN A 235 -6.34 -7.81 -8.94
CA ASN A 235 -7.13 -8.10 -7.76
C ASN A 235 -6.77 -7.18 -6.57
N VAL A 236 -5.48 -6.93 -6.33
CA VAL A 236 -5.04 -6.03 -5.27
C VAL A 236 -5.49 -4.60 -5.55
N ASN A 237 -5.33 -4.12 -6.79
CA ASN A 237 -5.78 -2.79 -7.22
C ASN A 237 -7.30 -2.63 -7.05
N TYR A 238 -8.07 -3.65 -7.45
CA TYR A 238 -9.53 -3.67 -7.31
C TYR A 238 -9.95 -3.61 -5.83
N VAL A 239 -9.43 -4.52 -5.01
CA VAL A 239 -9.77 -4.59 -3.58
C VAL A 239 -9.32 -3.32 -2.84
N PHE A 240 -8.15 -2.78 -3.20
CA PHE A 240 -7.64 -1.54 -2.60
C PHE A 240 -8.58 -0.36 -2.88
N LYS A 241 -8.99 -0.18 -4.15
CA LYS A 241 -9.92 0.89 -4.53
C LYS A 241 -11.30 0.72 -3.92
N ASN A 242 -11.84 -0.49 -3.90
CA ASN A 242 -13.15 -0.74 -3.32
C ASN A 242 -13.20 -0.47 -1.81
N ARG A 243 -12.10 -0.75 -1.09
CA ARG A 243 -12.07 -0.59 0.37
C ARG A 243 -11.67 0.80 0.83
N TYR A 244 -10.81 1.48 0.08
CA TYR A 244 -10.20 2.75 0.49
C TYR A 244 -10.51 3.90 -0.46
N GLY A 245 -11.40 3.68 -1.41
CA GLY A 245 -11.78 4.63 -2.43
C GLY A 245 -10.79 4.76 -3.58
N ASP A 246 -11.28 5.20 -4.72
CA ASP A 246 -10.51 5.45 -5.95
C ASP A 246 -9.92 6.86 -6.00
N SER A 247 -10.02 7.62 -4.90
CA SER A 247 -9.62 9.02 -4.83
C SER A 247 -8.81 9.34 -3.58
N LEU A 248 -8.03 10.43 -3.65
CA LEU A 248 -7.27 10.99 -2.55
C LEU A 248 -7.94 12.25 -2.02
N SER A 249 -8.16 12.30 -0.71
CA SER A 249 -8.79 13.44 -0.03
C SER A 249 -7.81 14.56 0.28
N ALA A 250 -6.53 14.25 0.48
CA ALA A 250 -5.51 15.22 0.81
C ALA A 250 -5.16 16.15 -0.38
N TYR A 251 -4.98 17.43 -0.11
CA TYR A 251 -4.63 18.45 -1.12
C TYR A 251 -3.13 18.47 -1.44
N SER A 252 -2.28 18.42 -0.42
CA SER A 252 -0.83 18.52 -0.60
C SER A 252 -0.21 17.18 -1.02
N LEU A 253 0.89 17.22 -1.76
CA LEU A 253 1.65 16.02 -2.13
C LEU A 253 2.10 15.22 -0.89
N LYS A 254 2.53 15.92 0.17
CA LYS A 254 2.91 15.30 1.45
C LYS A 254 1.72 14.57 2.08
N GLY A 255 0.55 15.21 2.11
CA GLY A 255 -0.69 14.62 2.63
C GLY A 255 -1.15 13.41 1.79
N ARG A 256 -1.15 13.51 0.45
CA ARG A 256 -1.51 12.39 -0.44
C ARG A 256 -0.62 11.17 -0.23
N ARG A 257 0.68 11.37 -0.07
CA ARG A 257 1.61 10.28 0.24
C ARG A 257 1.34 9.67 1.62
N ALA A 258 1.02 10.49 2.61
CA ALA A 258 0.65 10.02 3.94
C ALA A 258 -0.64 9.20 3.90
N GLU A 259 -1.66 9.69 3.22
CA GLU A 259 -2.93 8.99 3.00
C GLU A 259 -2.72 7.62 2.36
N ILE A 260 -1.89 7.53 1.30
CA ILE A 260 -1.59 6.25 0.64
C ILE A 260 -0.85 5.32 1.60
N ALA A 261 0.15 5.80 2.33
CA ALA A 261 0.89 5.00 3.29
C ALA A 261 -0.04 4.38 4.35
N THR A 262 -0.96 5.18 4.91
CA THR A 262 -1.94 4.72 5.89
C THR A 262 -2.91 3.69 5.30
N LYS A 263 -3.42 3.95 4.09
CA LYS A 263 -4.31 3.00 3.36
C LYS A 263 -3.60 1.66 3.10
N ILE A 264 -2.31 1.67 2.75
CA ILE A 264 -1.53 0.43 2.51
C ILE A 264 -1.27 -0.33 3.81
N VAL A 265 -0.96 0.37 4.92
CA VAL A 265 -0.84 -0.29 6.23
C VAL A 265 -2.15 -0.97 6.61
N ALA A 266 -3.28 -0.26 6.48
CA ALA A 266 -4.59 -0.81 6.73
C ALA A 266 -4.85 -2.03 5.83
N TYR A 267 -4.59 -1.93 4.53
CA TYR A 267 -4.75 -3.03 3.58
C TYR A 267 -3.93 -4.28 3.98
N ASN A 268 -2.63 -4.13 4.20
CA ASN A 268 -1.74 -5.25 4.53
C ASN A 268 -2.07 -5.86 5.90
N LEU A 269 -2.46 -5.04 6.87
CA LEU A 269 -2.87 -5.51 8.20
C LEU A 269 -4.07 -6.44 8.08
N TRP A 270 -5.15 -6.01 7.43
CA TRP A 270 -6.37 -6.82 7.31
C TRP A 270 -6.18 -8.03 6.40
N ALA A 271 -5.39 -7.91 5.33
CA ALA A 271 -5.00 -9.05 4.51
C ALA A 271 -4.26 -10.12 5.33
N ARG A 272 -3.38 -9.70 6.26
CA ARG A 272 -2.63 -10.61 7.15
C ARG A 272 -3.54 -11.27 8.19
N LEU A 273 -4.41 -10.51 8.82
CA LEU A 273 -5.36 -11.04 9.81
C LEU A 273 -6.32 -12.05 9.20
N SER A 274 -6.85 -11.78 8.01
CA SER A 274 -7.70 -12.73 7.29
C SER A 274 -6.98 -14.04 6.95
N ALA A 275 -5.66 -14.00 6.67
CA ALA A 275 -4.89 -15.21 6.44
C ALA A 275 -4.73 -16.03 7.73
N LEU A 276 -4.41 -15.36 8.84
CA LEU A 276 -4.27 -16.03 10.14
C LEU A 276 -5.57 -16.68 10.62
N LEU A 277 -6.70 -16.03 10.40
CA LEU A 277 -8.00 -16.61 10.73
C LEU A 277 -8.28 -17.86 9.87
N HIS A 278 -8.00 -17.79 8.58
CA HIS A 278 -8.21 -18.93 7.68
C HIS A 278 -7.33 -20.13 8.06
N GLU A 279 -6.09 -19.89 8.45
CA GLU A 279 -5.19 -20.94 8.95
C GLU A 279 -5.73 -21.59 10.25
N LEU A 280 -6.23 -20.78 11.18
CA LEU A 280 -6.83 -21.26 12.43
C LEU A 280 -8.09 -22.11 12.19
N PHE A 281 -8.97 -21.68 11.28
CA PHE A 281 -10.17 -22.45 10.92
C PHE A 281 -9.83 -23.77 10.24
N ASN A 282 -8.83 -23.81 9.35
CA ASN A 282 -8.39 -25.04 8.70
C ASN A 282 -7.76 -26.03 9.70
N ILE A 283 -7.01 -25.54 10.68
CA ILE A 283 -6.45 -26.40 11.74
C ILE A 283 -7.57 -26.96 12.62
N ALA A 284 -8.55 -26.13 13.02
CA ALA A 284 -9.70 -26.57 13.81
C ALA A 284 -10.58 -27.58 13.06
N GLY A 285 -10.81 -27.37 11.76
CA GLY A 285 -11.58 -28.31 10.92
C GLY A 285 -10.92 -29.66 10.73
N ASN A 286 -9.58 -29.70 10.67
CA ASN A 286 -8.84 -30.95 10.58
C ASN A 286 -8.73 -31.69 11.94
N ALA A 287 -8.89 -30.99 13.07
CA ALA A 287 -8.87 -31.61 14.41
C ALA A 287 -10.20 -32.27 14.81
N THR A 288 -11.29 -32.03 14.08
CA THR A 288 -12.61 -32.64 14.33
C THR A 288 -12.84 -33.92 13.53
N HIS A 289 -11.86 -34.40 12.78
CA HIS A 289 -11.91 -35.66 11.99
C HIS A 289 -11.02 -36.76 12.56
N PHE A 290 -10.68 -36.73 13.85
CA PHE A 290 -10.04 -37.84 14.57
C PHE A 290 -10.93 -38.32 15.71
#